data_bde4decf222aa4476279ab8b6e9087e1
#
_entry.id   bde4decf222aa4476279ab8b6e9087e1
#
_cell.length_a   1.000
_cell.length_b   1.000
_cell.length_c   1.000
_cell.angle_alpha   90.00
_cell.angle_beta   90.00
_cell.angle_gamma   90.00
#
_symmetry.space_group_name_H-M   'P 1'
#
loop_
_entity.id
_entity.type
_entity.pdbx_description
1 polymer ?
#
loop_
_entity_poly.entity_id
_entity_poly.type
_entity_poly.pdbx_seq_one_letter_code
_entity_poly.pdbx_strand_id
1 'polypeptide(L)'
;MSRFLTMVLCLLNGCEGGYQPPVSRVAQQCDALSSGEYRPSAPEAQVSGGIERPVTRRQAAFAGLVRADSAHVLFKDEEGTGADRLMSPRLREKVQALGLLVDQQWPGVKLRVTEAWDENAEHGDKSLHYEGRAADLTTSDRDSRKLGCLASLAVRAGFDWVYFEGSTHVHASVKR
;
A
#
# COMPACT_ATOMS: atom_id res chain seq x y z
N MET A 1 -0.92 -15.17 83.92
CA MET A 1 -1.64 -14.41 82.87
C MET A 1 -0.67 -14.12 81.73
N SER A 2 -0.66 -15.00 80.74
CA SER A 2 0.29 -14.95 79.63
C SER A 2 -0.41 -14.35 78.40
N ARG A 3 0.13 -13.26 77.85
CA ARG A 3 -0.36 -12.65 76.61
C ARG A 3 0.46 -13.19 75.46
N PHE A 4 -0.17 -13.98 74.55
CA PHE A 4 0.40 -14.42 73.33
C PHE A 4 0.33 -13.25 72.34
N LEU A 5 1.50 -12.85 71.84
CA LEU A 5 1.65 -11.89 70.74
C LEU A 5 1.69 -12.65 69.44
N THR A 6 0.62 -12.57 68.67
CA THR A 6 0.53 -13.16 67.28
C THR A 6 1.24 -12.26 66.30
N MET A 7 2.36 -12.73 65.84
CA MET A 7 3.13 -12.06 64.75
C MET A 7 2.53 -12.42 63.40
N VAL A 8 1.90 -11.45 62.71
CA VAL A 8 1.40 -11.60 61.35
C VAL A 8 2.57 -11.40 60.38
N LEU A 9 2.97 -12.47 59.69
CA LEU A 9 4.00 -12.46 58.67
C LEU A 9 3.35 -12.05 57.37
N CYS A 10 3.55 -10.80 56.95
CA CYS A 10 3.19 -10.33 55.61
C CYS A 10 4.19 -10.89 54.60
N LEU A 11 3.76 -11.89 53.82
CA LEU A 11 4.48 -12.35 52.61
C LEU A 11 4.31 -11.30 51.51
N LEU A 12 5.35 -10.54 51.26
CA LEU A 12 5.46 -9.66 50.11
C LEU A 12 5.71 -10.51 48.83
N ASN A 13 4.64 -10.86 48.14
CA ASN A 13 4.77 -11.36 46.79
C ASN A 13 5.11 -10.17 45.86
N GLY A 14 6.38 -10.01 45.53
CA GLY A 14 6.85 -9.10 44.51
C GLY A 14 6.28 -9.51 43.15
N CYS A 15 5.38 -8.69 42.59
CA CYS A 15 5.05 -8.74 41.18
C CYS A 15 6.27 -8.25 40.42
N GLU A 16 7.16 -9.15 40.03
CA GLU A 16 8.16 -8.86 39.00
C GLU A 16 7.41 -8.72 37.66
N GLY A 17 6.99 -7.51 37.35
CA GLY A 17 6.57 -7.11 36.00
C GLY A 17 7.79 -7.20 35.09
N GLY A 18 8.00 -8.35 34.48
CA GLY A 18 9.06 -8.55 33.50
C GLY A 18 8.93 -7.53 32.36
N TYR A 19 9.86 -6.58 32.31
CA TYR A 19 10.05 -5.72 31.15
C TYR A 19 10.40 -6.63 29.97
N GLN A 20 9.44 -6.87 29.08
CA GLN A 20 9.72 -7.44 27.78
C GLN A 20 10.22 -6.30 26.89
N PRO A 21 11.49 -6.33 26.45
CA PRO A 21 11.97 -5.34 25.50
C PRO A 21 11.11 -5.44 24.22
N PRO A 22 10.84 -4.31 23.55
CA PRO A 22 10.09 -4.32 22.31
C PRO A 22 10.77 -5.28 21.33
N VAL A 23 10.00 -6.26 20.85
CA VAL A 23 10.49 -7.20 19.83
C VAL A 23 10.93 -6.34 18.67
N SER A 24 12.24 -6.26 18.44
CA SER A 24 12.80 -5.62 17.25
C SER A 24 12.21 -6.35 16.04
N ARG A 25 11.23 -5.70 15.38
CA ARG A 25 10.74 -6.17 14.08
C ARG A 25 11.89 -5.96 13.10
N VAL A 26 12.70 -6.98 12.92
CA VAL A 26 13.70 -7.01 11.85
C VAL A 26 12.94 -6.75 10.56
N ALA A 27 13.27 -5.67 9.87
CA ALA A 27 12.72 -5.42 8.55
C ALA A 27 12.92 -6.67 7.70
N GLN A 28 11.83 -7.27 7.24
CA GLN A 28 11.90 -8.53 6.51
C GLN A 28 12.67 -8.28 5.23
N GLN A 29 13.72 -9.08 4.99
CA GLN A 29 14.51 -8.97 3.77
C GLN A 29 13.57 -9.09 2.56
N CYS A 30 13.65 -8.13 1.66
CA CYS A 30 12.73 -7.97 0.55
C CYS A 30 13.40 -8.48 -0.73
N ASP A 31 12.74 -9.38 -1.47
CA ASP A 31 13.14 -9.75 -2.82
C ASP A 31 12.79 -8.59 -3.77
N ALA A 32 13.67 -7.58 -3.80
CA ALA A 32 13.43 -6.36 -4.56
C ALA A 32 13.46 -6.63 -6.08
N LEU A 33 12.48 -6.08 -6.80
CA LEU A 33 12.55 -6.02 -8.25
C LEU A 33 13.65 -5.05 -8.68
N SER A 34 14.26 -5.34 -9.82
CA SER A 34 15.19 -4.42 -10.47
C SER A 34 14.45 -3.35 -11.27
N SER A 35 15.06 -2.18 -11.44
CA SER A 35 14.51 -1.13 -12.32
C SER A 35 14.30 -1.66 -13.73
N GLY A 36 13.14 -1.41 -14.32
CA GLY A 36 12.71 -1.95 -15.60
C GLY A 36 12.09 -3.36 -15.53
N GLU A 37 12.06 -3.97 -14.35
CA GLU A 37 11.48 -5.30 -14.15
C GLU A 37 9.99 -5.23 -13.88
N TYR A 38 9.23 -6.18 -14.42
CA TYR A 38 7.80 -6.33 -14.16
C TYR A 38 7.39 -7.78 -13.84
N ARG A 39 6.30 -7.92 -13.10
CA ARG A 39 5.74 -9.20 -12.66
C ARG A 39 4.22 -9.25 -12.89
N PRO A 40 3.70 -10.34 -13.48
CA PRO A 40 4.45 -11.43 -14.13
C PRO A 40 5.20 -10.93 -15.39
N SER A 41 6.15 -11.72 -15.88
CA SER A 41 6.98 -11.38 -17.06
C SER A 41 6.18 -11.52 -18.37
N ALA A 42 5.11 -10.73 -18.51
CA ALA A 42 4.24 -10.62 -19.68
C ALA A 42 3.72 -9.17 -19.79
N PRO A 43 3.37 -8.68 -20.99
CA PRO A 43 2.82 -7.34 -21.14
C PRO A 43 1.57 -7.10 -20.29
N GLU A 44 1.41 -5.89 -19.74
CA GLU A 44 0.28 -5.50 -18.90
C GLU A 44 -1.08 -5.86 -19.53
N ALA A 45 -1.26 -5.56 -20.81
CA ALA A 45 -2.51 -5.84 -21.52
C ALA A 45 -2.86 -7.33 -21.59
N GLN A 46 -1.88 -8.23 -21.52
CA GLN A 46 -2.13 -9.67 -21.45
C GLN A 46 -2.53 -10.12 -20.06
N VAL A 47 -2.01 -9.46 -19.02
CA VAL A 47 -2.20 -9.83 -17.62
C VAL A 47 -3.42 -9.15 -17.03
N SER A 48 -3.47 -7.82 -17.08
CA SER A 48 -4.55 -7.01 -16.51
C SER A 48 -5.71 -6.77 -17.48
N GLY A 49 -5.52 -7.13 -18.77
CA GLY A 49 -6.43 -6.81 -19.86
C GLY A 49 -6.24 -5.37 -20.35
N GLY A 50 -6.39 -5.14 -21.65
CA GLY A 50 -6.28 -3.80 -22.22
C GLY A 50 -7.42 -2.87 -21.78
N ILE A 51 -7.24 -1.58 -22.02
CA ILE A 51 -8.30 -0.58 -21.84
C ILE A 51 -9.46 -0.87 -22.80
N GLU A 52 -10.69 -0.74 -22.33
CA GLU A 52 -11.87 -0.75 -23.20
C GLU A 52 -12.31 0.66 -23.56
N ARG A 53 -12.40 1.53 -22.56
CA ARG A 53 -12.87 2.89 -22.75
C ARG A 53 -12.46 3.77 -21.54
N PRO A 54 -11.88 4.95 -21.78
CA PRO A 54 -11.69 5.92 -20.73
C PRO A 54 -13.00 6.22 -19.99
N VAL A 55 -12.94 6.26 -18.67
CA VAL A 55 -14.05 6.67 -17.80
C VAL A 55 -13.96 8.18 -17.59
N THR A 56 -15.08 8.88 -17.71
CA THR A 56 -15.17 10.31 -17.41
C THR A 56 -16.28 10.58 -16.40
N ARG A 57 -16.21 11.70 -15.68
CA ARG A 57 -17.22 12.08 -14.66
C ARG A 57 -18.67 12.13 -15.18
N ARG A 58 -18.85 12.31 -16.49
CA ARG A 58 -20.18 12.42 -17.13
C ARG A 58 -20.77 11.08 -17.54
N GLN A 59 -19.99 10.00 -17.49
CA GLN A 59 -20.42 8.68 -17.93
C GLN A 59 -20.99 7.86 -16.78
N ALA A 60 -21.94 6.97 -17.06
CA ALA A 60 -22.49 6.04 -16.06
C ALA A 60 -21.40 5.15 -15.44
N ALA A 61 -20.36 4.80 -16.20
CA ALA A 61 -19.23 4.01 -15.73
C ALA A 61 -18.46 4.67 -14.56
N PHE A 62 -18.54 6.00 -14.41
CA PHE A 62 -17.93 6.72 -13.29
C PHE A 62 -18.49 6.26 -11.93
N ALA A 63 -19.75 5.86 -11.87
CA ALA A 63 -20.36 5.31 -10.65
C ALA A 63 -19.73 3.98 -10.20
N GLY A 64 -18.96 3.33 -11.06
CA GLY A 64 -18.19 2.13 -10.72
C GLY A 64 -16.85 2.41 -10.02
N LEU A 65 -16.37 3.67 -10.05
CA LEU A 65 -15.20 4.07 -9.29
C LEU A 65 -15.58 4.33 -7.84
N VAL A 66 -14.71 3.89 -6.94
CA VAL A 66 -14.90 4.03 -5.50
C VAL A 66 -13.76 4.85 -4.91
N ARG A 67 -14.09 5.64 -3.90
CA ARG A 67 -13.08 6.41 -3.17
C ARG A 67 -12.24 5.50 -2.28
N ALA A 68 -10.93 5.66 -2.33
CA ALA A 68 -9.99 5.00 -1.42
C ALA A 68 -9.57 5.98 -0.32
N ASP A 69 -9.79 5.56 0.93
CA ASP A 69 -9.30 6.24 2.13
C ASP A 69 -8.70 5.17 3.06
N SER A 70 -7.52 5.44 3.62
CA SER A 70 -6.83 4.52 4.53
C SER A 70 -5.83 5.29 5.39
N ALA A 71 -5.68 4.90 6.64
CA ALA A 71 -4.67 5.45 7.54
C ALA A 71 -3.23 5.13 7.09
N HIS A 72 -3.05 4.06 6.29
CA HIS A 72 -1.76 3.58 5.80
C HIS A 72 -1.39 4.10 4.40
N VAL A 73 -2.26 4.94 3.80
CA VAL A 73 -2.07 5.44 2.43
C VAL A 73 -2.16 6.96 2.41
N LEU A 74 -1.21 7.60 1.74
CA LEU A 74 -1.26 9.02 1.35
C LEU A 74 -1.59 9.10 -0.13
N PHE A 75 -2.36 10.10 -0.50
CA PHE A 75 -2.69 10.42 -1.89
C PHE A 75 -2.08 11.78 -2.22
N LYS A 76 -1.45 11.89 -3.39
CA LYS A 76 -0.81 13.14 -3.84
C LYS A 76 -1.87 14.23 -4.07
N ASP A 77 -2.92 13.92 -4.84
CA ASP A 77 -4.09 14.77 -5.12
C ASP A 77 -3.71 16.23 -5.43
N GLU A 78 -2.70 16.41 -6.30
CA GLU A 78 -2.14 17.74 -6.58
C GLU A 78 -3.06 18.61 -7.46
N GLU A 79 -3.94 18.00 -8.25
CA GLU A 79 -4.98 18.68 -9.02
C GLU A 79 -6.12 19.20 -8.14
N GLY A 80 -6.21 18.71 -6.89
CA GLY A 80 -7.26 19.08 -5.95
C GLY A 80 -8.66 18.59 -6.35
N THR A 81 -8.74 17.61 -7.27
CA THR A 81 -10.00 17.08 -7.80
C THR A 81 -10.45 15.81 -7.06
N GLY A 82 -9.54 15.20 -6.32
CA GLY A 82 -9.71 13.90 -5.67
C GLY A 82 -9.61 12.71 -6.63
N ALA A 83 -9.14 12.90 -7.86
CA ALA A 83 -9.00 11.85 -8.86
C ALA A 83 -8.08 10.72 -8.39
N ASP A 84 -6.94 11.03 -7.78
CA ASP A 84 -6.01 10.05 -7.22
C ASP A 84 -6.60 9.15 -6.12
N ARG A 85 -7.76 9.51 -5.59
CA ARG A 85 -8.50 8.70 -4.62
C ARG A 85 -9.58 7.84 -5.23
N LEU A 86 -9.87 8.00 -6.53
CA LEU A 86 -10.90 7.27 -7.25
C LEU A 86 -10.27 6.11 -8.01
N MET A 87 -10.84 4.93 -7.85
CA MET A 87 -10.31 3.72 -8.47
C MET A 87 -11.37 2.62 -8.53
N SER A 88 -11.11 1.58 -9.30
CA SER A 88 -11.97 0.39 -9.28
C SER A 88 -11.99 -0.26 -7.90
N PRO A 89 -13.06 -0.95 -7.51
CA PRO A 89 -13.13 -1.66 -6.22
C PRO A 89 -11.96 -2.62 -6.00
N ARG A 90 -11.54 -3.33 -7.07
CA ARG A 90 -10.42 -4.26 -7.02
C ARG A 90 -9.09 -3.53 -6.76
N LEU A 91 -8.84 -2.41 -7.44
CA LEU A 91 -7.62 -1.62 -7.23
C LEU A 91 -7.58 -1.09 -5.80
N ARG A 92 -8.69 -0.57 -5.28
CA ARG A 92 -8.78 -0.09 -3.88
C ARG A 92 -8.38 -1.18 -2.88
N GLU A 93 -8.88 -2.40 -3.06
CA GLU A 93 -8.53 -3.54 -2.19
C GLU A 93 -7.01 -3.77 -2.18
N LYS A 94 -6.36 -3.76 -3.36
CA LYS A 94 -4.92 -4.00 -3.47
C LYS A 94 -4.08 -2.84 -2.91
N VAL A 95 -4.51 -1.60 -3.13
CA VAL A 95 -3.88 -0.41 -2.54
C VAL A 95 -3.96 -0.44 -1.02
N GLN A 96 -5.10 -0.83 -0.43
CA GLN A 96 -5.24 -0.95 1.01
C GLN A 96 -4.37 -2.06 1.59
N ALA A 97 -4.34 -3.23 0.94
CA ALA A 97 -3.49 -4.36 1.34
C ALA A 97 -1.99 -3.97 1.27
N LEU A 98 -1.57 -3.30 0.20
CA LEU A 98 -0.21 -2.82 0.06
C LEU A 98 0.16 -1.78 1.13
N GLY A 99 -0.76 -0.87 1.46
CA GLY A 99 -0.54 0.11 2.54
C GLY A 99 -0.19 -0.54 3.87
N LEU A 100 -0.88 -1.63 4.23
CA LEU A 100 -0.57 -2.42 5.43
C LEU A 100 0.81 -3.10 5.34
N LEU A 101 1.17 -3.66 4.18
CA LEU A 101 2.48 -4.27 3.99
C LEU A 101 3.62 -3.25 4.07
N VAL A 102 3.41 -2.05 3.55
CA VAL A 102 4.37 -0.94 3.63
C VAL A 102 4.60 -0.51 5.08
N ASP A 103 3.53 -0.33 5.85
CA ASP A 103 3.63 0.02 7.28
C ASP A 103 4.32 -1.08 8.11
N GLN A 104 4.08 -2.35 7.77
CA GLN A 104 4.77 -3.48 8.39
C GLN A 104 6.26 -3.54 8.02
N GLN A 105 6.60 -3.27 6.76
CA GLN A 105 7.98 -3.30 6.27
C GLN A 105 8.81 -2.14 6.80
N TRP A 106 8.21 -0.94 6.85
CA TRP A 106 8.86 0.29 7.28
C TRP A 106 7.96 1.05 8.26
N PRO A 107 8.02 0.76 9.56
CA PRO A 107 7.17 1.40 10.56
C PRO A 107 7.24 2.93 10.48
N GLY A 108 6.07 3.58 10.40
CA GLY A 108 5.96 5.02 10.25
C GLY A 108 6.04 5.54 8.80
N VAL A 109 6.35 4.69 7.83
CA VAL A 109 6.27 5.03 6.40
C VAL A 109 4.92 4.55 5.85
N LYS A 110 4.25 5.41 5.08
CA LYS A 110 2.98 5.07 4.42
C LYS A 110 3.21 4.80 2.94
N LEU A 111 2.34 3.98 2.35
CA LEU A 111 2.20 3.96 0.91
C LEU A 111 1.78 5.34 0.41
N ARG A 112 2.35 5.81 -0.68
CA ARG A 112 1.93 7.04 -1.34
C ARG A 112 1.47 6.72 -2.77
N VAL A 113 0.20 6.96 -3.04
CA VAL A 113 -0.37 6.93 -4.40
C VAL A 113 -0.10 8.30 -5.01
N THR A 114 0.57 8.31 -6.14
CA THR A 114 0.90 9.53 -6.88
C THR A 114 -0.05 9.77 -8.04
N GLU A 115 -0.67 8.69 -8.53
CA GLU A 115 -1.69 8.73 -9.59
C GLU A 115 -2.59 7.50 -9.44
N ALA A 116 -3.90 7.65 -9.63
CA ALA A 116 -4.82 6.53 -9.73
C ALA A 116 -5.75 6.71 -10.95
N TRP A 117 -6.98 7.24 -10.80
CA TRP A 117 -7.80 7.51 -11.98
C TRP A 117 -7.37 8.82 -12.62
N ASP A 118 -6.88 8.74 -13.85
CA ASP A 118 -6.49 9.90 -14.65
C ASP A 118 -7.72 10.46 -15.42
N GLU A 119 -8.10 11.69 -15.07
CA GLU A 119 -9.16 12.43 -15.76
C GLU A 119 -8.61 13.48 -16.74
N ASN A 120 -7.30 13.74 -16.71
CA ASN A 120 -6.64 14.84 -17.42
C ASN A 120 -5.94 14.39 -18.70
N ALA A 121 -5.91 13.10 -18.98
CA ALA A 121 -5.24 12.50 -20.15
C ALA A 121 -3.71 12.72 -20.17
N GLU A 122 -3.07 12.54 -19.02
CA GLU A 122 -1.61 12.69 -18.85
C GLU A 122 -0.83 11.43 -19.25
N HIS A 123 -1.52 10.29 -19.39
CA HIS A 123 -0.95 9.00 -19.78
C HIS A 123 -1.14 8.70 -21.27
N GLY A 124 -0.45 7.66 -21.76
CA GLY A 124 -0.66 7.16 -23.13
C GLY A 124 -2.06 6.57 -23.36
N ASP A 125 -2.56 6.56 -24.59
CA ASP A 125 -3.93 6.20 -24.98
C ASP A 125 -4.42 4.84 -24.47
N LYS A 126 -3.52 3.94 -24.10
CA LYS A 126 -3.83 2.59 -23.65
C LYS A 126 -3.71 2.40 -22.13
N SER A 127 -3.54 3.48 -21.40
CA SER A 127 -3.33 3.45 -19.96
C SER A 127 -4.57 2.96 -19.21
N LEU A 128 -4.35 2.07 -18.24
CA LEU A 128 -5.39 1.57 -17.34
C LEU A 128 -5.78 2.59 -16.25
N HIS A 129 -5.01 3.67 -16.09
CA HIS A 129 -5.38 4.81 -15.24
C HIS A 129 -6.73 5.40 -15.68
N TYR A 130 -7.00 5.49 -16.97
CA TYR A 130 -8.28 5.99 -17.49
C TYR A 130 -9.51 5.19 -17.06
N GLU A 131 -9.33 3.94 -16.63
CA GLU A 131 -10.40 3.10 -16.09
C GLU A 131 -10.33 2.96 -14.56
N GLY A 132 -9.41 3.67 -13.90
CA GLY A 132 -9.14 3.53 -12.47
C GLY A 132 -8.65 2.12 -12.10
N ARG A 133 -7.97 1.43 -13.00
CA ARG A 133 -7.42 0.09 -12.81
C ARG A 133 -5.91 0.02 -12.64
N ALA A 134 -5.23 1.16 -12.68
CA ALA A 134 -3.82 1.29 -12.39
C ALA A 134 -3.56 2.35 -11.33
N ALA A 135 -2.43 2.24 -10.66
CA ALA A 135 -1.92 3.25 -9.74
C ALA A 135 -0.40 3.34 -9.81
N ASP A 136 0.10 4.57 -9.71
CA ASP A 136 1.51 4.87 -9.54
C ASP A 136 1.81 5.07 -8.06
N LEU A 137 2.84 4.38 -7.58
CA LEU A 137 3.08 4.13 -6.18
C LEU A 137 4.50 4.50 -5.77
N THR A 138 4.61 5.19 -4.65
CA THR A 138 5.86 5.51 -3.97
C THR A 138 5.70 5.31 -2.47
N THR A 139 6.71 5.70 -1.69
CA THR A 139 6.61 5.77 -0.23
C THR A 139 6.49 7.22 0.24
N SER A 140 5.90 7.44 1.42
CA SER A 140 5.66 8.78 1.97
C SER A 140 6.94 9.58 2.23
N ASP A 141 8.05 8.90 2.48
CA ASP A 141 9.38 9.49 2.66
C ASP A 141 10.13 9.71 1.34
N ARG A 142 9.55 9.30 0.20
CA ARG A 142 10.11 9.47 -1.16
C ARG A 142 11.50 8.87 -1.35
N ASP A 143 11.86 7.85 -0.58
CA ASP A 143 13.15 7.18 -0.71
C ASP A 143 13.12 6.19 -1.89
N SER A 144 13.71 6.59 -3.02
CA SER A 144 13.77 5.78 -4.24
C SER A 144 14.45 4.41 -4.07
N ARG A 145 15.31 4.25 -3.06
CA ARG A 145 15.95 2.97 -2.73
C ARG A 145 14.96 1.92 -2.27
N LYS A 146 13.76 2.32 -1.87
CA LYS A 146 12.66 1.44 -1.46
C LYS A 146 11.82 0.91 -2.61
N LEU A 147 11.90 1.50 -3.81
CA LEU A 147 11.00 1.20 -4.91
C LEU A 147 11.04 -0.26 -5.38
N GLY A 148 12.21 -0.86 -5.45
CA GLY A 148 12.31 -2.28 -5.81
C GLY A 148 11.62 -3.20 -4.79
N CYS A 149 11.77 -2.90 -3.50
CA CYS A 149 11.05 -3.61 -2.45
C CYS A 149 9.55 -3.29 -2.47
N LEU A 150 9.16 -2.04 -2.70
CA LEU A 150 7.75 -1.65 -2.86
C LEU A 150 7.09 -2.44 -4.00
N ALA A 151 7.78 -2.62 -5.13
CA ALA A 151 7.28 -3.44 -6.24
C ALA A 151 7.05 -4.89 -5.80
N SER A 152 7.98 -5.49 -5.07
CA SER A 152 7.79 -6.84 -4.50
C SER A 152 6.61 -6.91 -3.52
N LEU A 153 6.43 -5.90 -2.68
CA LEU A 153 5.28 -5.81 -1.78
C LEU A 153 3.97 -5.67 -2.56
N ALA A 154 3.95 -4.95 -3.69
CA ALA A 154 2.77 -4.84 -4.57
C ALA A 154 2.41 -6.21 -5.19
N VAL A 155 3.39 -7.00 -5.63
CA VAL A 155 3.15 -8.37 -6.07
C VAL A 155 2.52 -9.19 -4.93
N ARG A 156 3.03 -9.10 -3.70
CA ARG A 156 2.50 -9.79 -2.52
C ARG A 156 1.10 -9.30 -2.12
N ALA A 157 0.78 -8.03 -2.34
CA ALA A 157 -0.55 -7.47 -2.12
C ALA A 157 -1.58 -8.00 -3.13
N GLY A 158 -1.12 -8.67 -4.19
CA GLY A 158 -1.96 -9.32 -5.18
C GLY A 158 -2.43 -8.40 -6.30
N PHE A 159 -1.65 -7.37 -6.65
CA PHE A 159 -1.82 -6.71 -7.93
C PHE A 159 -1.61 -7.72 -9.05
N ASP A 160 -2.38 -7.60 -10.12
CA ASP A 160 -2.28 -8.56 -11.23
C ASP A 160 -1.03 -8.33 -12.05
N TRP A 161 -0.60 -7.06 -12.21
CA TRP A 161 0.63 -6.68 -12.88
C TRP A 161 1.32 -5.55 -12.13
N VAL A 162 2.65 -5.62 -12.00
CA VAL A 162 3.49 -4.65 -11.28
C VAL A 162 4.73 -4.38 -12.11
N TYR A 163 5.09 -3.11 -12.27
CA TYR A 163 6.26 -2.66 -12.99
C TYR A 163 7.08 -1.67 -12.16
N PHE A 164 8.34 -1.96 -11.92
CA PHE A 164 9.27 -0.99 -11.34
C PHE A 164 9.72 -0.04 -12.45
N GLU A 165 8.96 1.00 -12.68
CA GLU A 165 9.16 1.96 -13.75
C GLU A 165 10.27 2.97 -13.42
N GLY A 166 11.50 2.62 -13.80
CA GLY A 166 12.66 3.49 -13.60
C GLY A 166 12.94 3.82 -12.13
N SER A 167 13.38 5.05 -11.86
CA SER A 167 13.78 5.50 -10.52
C SER A 167 12.72 6.35 -9.81
N THR A 168 11.52 6.49 -10.37
CA THR A 168 10.52 7.46 -9.91
C THR A 168 9.37 6.84 -9.14
N HIS A 169 8.82 5.71 -9.61
CA HIS A 169 7.64 5.06 -9.04
C HIS A 169 7.54 3.58 -9.42
N VAL A 170 6.58 2.93 -8.84
CA VAL A 170 6.11 1.59 -9.20
C VAL A 170 4.72 1.74 -9.80
N HIS A 171 4.58 1.35 -11.07
CA HIS A 171 3.28 1.22 -11.71
C HIS A 171 2.67 -0.14 -11.39
N ALA A 172 1.39 -0.19 -11.01
CA ALA A 172 0.72 -1.44 -10.68
C ALA A 172 -0.74 -1.42 -11.11
N SER A 173 -1.20 -2.53 -11.71
CA SER A 173 -2.55 -2.61 -12.25
C SER A 173 -3.29 -3.89 -11.87
N VAL A 174 -4.61 -3.85 -12.09
CA VAL A 174 -5.53 -4.96 -11.81
C VAL A 174 -6.42 -5.28 -12.99
N LYS A 175 -6.87 -6.54 -13.05
CA LYS A 175 -7.96 -6.98 -13.94
C LYS A 175 -9.27 -6.28 -13.59
N ARG A 176 -10.23 -6.36 -14.51
CA ARG A 176 -11.63 -5.99 -14.24
C ARG A 176 -12.29 -6.89 -13.21
#